data_048bc77f7bca440c0f22172548b0a21e
#
_entry.id   048bc77f7bca440c0f22172548b0a21e
#
_cell.length_a   1.000
_cell.length_b   1.000
_cell.length_c   1.000
_cell.angle_alpha   90.00
_cell.angle_beta   90.00
_cell.angle_gamma   90.00
#
_symmetry.space_group_name_H-M   'P 1'
#
loop_
_entity.id
_entity.type
_entity.pdbx_description
1 polymer ?
#
loop_
_entity_poly.entity_id
_entity_poly.type
_entity_poly.pdbx_seq_one_letter_code
_entity_poly.pdbx_strand_id
1 'polypeptide(L)'
;MYSDSMNINKALPVYAIIFTILLFLLQHISLFPPQAKSIDSPQEVFSAERAYKTLKHLLQENKPHPVGSALNKVIKYRLIEELEKLDIQYEVQKTWACASRYAACAEVENLIGIIPGKTKAPYLALMAHYDSVPMAPGAGDDGAGV
;
A
#
# COMPACT_ATOMS: atom_id res chain seq x y z
N MET A 1 -10.71 -66.08 -9.09
CA MET A 1 -10.97 -64.62 -9.26
C MET A 1 -10.67 -63.94 -7.93
N TYR A 2 -9.40 -63.54 -7.72
CA TYR A 2 -8.93 -62.95 -6.46
C TYR A 2 -9.21 -61.48 -6.54
N SER A 3 -10.17 -60.98 -5.77
CA SER A 3 -10.48 -59.59 -5.65
C SER A 3 -9.40 -58.94 -4.78
N ASP A 4 -8.47 -58.19 -5.37
CA ASP A 4 -7.58 -57.30 -4.65
C ASP A 4 -8.40 -56.18 -4.03
N SER A 5 -8.90 -56.41 -2.83
CA SER A 5 -9.42 -55.33 -1.99
C SER A 5 -8.24 -54.47 -1.60
N MET A 6 -8.02 -53.41 -2.34
CA MET A 6 -7.03 -52.38 -2.03
C MET A 6 -7.19 -51.96 -0.56
N ASN A 7 -6.17 -52.19 0.24
CA ASN A 7 -6.23 -52.04 1.69
C ASN A 7 -6.30 -50.53 1.99
N ILE A 8 -7.52 -49.99 2.04
CA ILE A 8 -7.86 -48.57 2.21
C ILE A 8 -7.09 -47.96 3.39
N ASN A 9 -6.84 -48.72 4.45
CA ASN A 9 -6.11 -48.28 5.63
C ASN A 9 -4.63 -47.94 5.35
N LYS A 10 -4.02 -48.54 4.31
CA LYS A 10 -2.63 -48.24 3.91
C LYS A 10 -2.56 -47.10 2.91
N ALA A 11 -3.62 -46.84 2.15
CA ALA A 11 -3.68 -45.79 1.17
C ALA A 11 -4.04 -44.43 1.80
N LEU A 12 -4.82 -44.42 2.87
CA LEU A 12 -5.28 -43.19 3.55
C LEU A 12 -4.16 -42.23 3.93
N PRO A 13 -3.05 -42.66 4.57
CA PRO A 13 -1.96 -41.71 4.91
C PRO A 13 -1.29 -41.14 3.66
N VAL A 14 -1.19 -41.90 2.57
CA VAL A 14 -0.62 -41.41 1.32
C VAL A 14 -1.50 -40.31 0.73
N TYR A 15 -2.81 -40.52 0.67
CA TYR A 15 -3.76 -39.50 0.21
C TYR A 15 -3.76 -38.26 1.10
N ALA A 16 -3.66 -38.39 2.41
CA ALA A 16 -3.55 -37.30 3.34
C ALA A 16 -2.28 -36.45 3.07
N ILE A 17 -1.14 -37.10 2.86
CA ILE A 17 0.12 -36.41 2.53
C ILE A 17 0.00 -35.67 1.20
N ILE A 18 -0.51 -36.32 0.15
CA ILE A 18 -0.71 -35.70 -1.17
C ILE A 18 -1.63 -34.47 -1.05
N PHE A 19 -2.73 -34.58 -0.33
CA PHE A 19 -3.68 -33.50 -0.10
C PHE A 19 -3.03 -32.34 0.64
N THR A 20 -2.26 -32.61 1.69
CA THR A 20 -1.53 -31.58 2.44
C THR A 20 -0.51 -30.85 1.55
N ILE A 21 0.25 -31.60 0.73
CA ILE A 21 1.21 -31.00 -0.22
C ILE A 21 0.47 -30.12 -1.23
N LEU A 22 -0.66 -30.59 -1.76
CA LEU A 22 -1.46 -29.83 -2.72
C LEU A 22 -1.99 -28.53 -2.10
N LEU A 23 -2.51 -28.59 -0.89
CA LEU A 23 -2.95 -27.39 -0.17
C LEU A 23 -1.80 -26.41 0.04
N PHE A 24 -0.63 -26.91 0.45
CA PHE A 24 0.55 -26.07 0.63
C PHE A 24 1.00 -25.41 -0.68
N LEU A 25 1.00 -26.15 -1.78
CA LEU A 25 1.33 -25.62 -3.11
C LEU A 25 0.31 -24.56 -3.57
N LEU A 26 -0.98 -24.82 -3.38
CA LEU A 26 -2.03 -23.85 -3.71
C LEU A 26 -1.90 -22.57 -2.90
N GLN A 27 -1.66 -22.70 -1.61
CA GLN A 27 -1.41 -21.54 -0.74
C GLN A 27 -0.16 -20.78 -1.17
N HIS A 28 0.91 -21.50 -1.50
CA HIS A 28 2.17 -20.87 -1.94
C HIS A 28 1.97 -20.07 -3.23
N ILE A 29 1.29 -20.64 -4.24
CA ILE A 29 0.98 -19.95 -5.51
C ILE A 29 0.11 -18.71 -5.26
N SER A 30 -0.86 -18.79 -4.35
CA SER A 30 -1.76 -17.69 -4.02
C SER A 30 -1.07 -16.52 -3.29
N LEU A 31 0.05 -16.78 -2.63
CA LEU A 31 0.85 -15.76 -1.93
C LEU A 31 1.84 -15.01 -2.84
N PHE A 32 2.05 -15.47 -4.06
CA PHE A 32 2.91 -14.75 -4.99
C PHE A 32 2.22 -13.45 -5.45
N PRO A 33 2.85 -12.29 -5.25
CA PRO A 33 2.32 -11.05 -5.79
C PRO A 33 2.32 -11.11 -7.33
N PRO A 34 1.38 -10.44 -7.99
CA PRO A 34 1.40 -10.29 -9.43
C PRO A 34 2.71 -9.63 -9.89
N GLN A 35 3.19 -9.98 -11.08
CA GLN A 35 4.39 -9.37 -11.63
C GLN A 35 4.23 -7.85 -11.75
N ALA A 36 5.22 -7.12 -11.27
CA ALA A 36 5.27 -5.67 -11.40
C ALA A 36 5.29 -5.28 -12.88
N LYS A 37 4.36 -4.42 -13.29
CA LYS A 37 4.37 -3.85 -14.64
C LYS A 37 5.43 -2.78 -14.74
N SER A 38 6.10 -2.73 -15.91
CA SER A 38 7.22 -1.85 -16.15
C SER A 38 6.80 -0.36 -16.19
N ILE A 39 7.79 0.51 -16.08
CA ILE A 39 7.62 1.97 -16.15
C ILE A 39 7.02 2.41 -17.49
N ASP A 40 7.29 1.68 -18.58
CA ASP A 40 6.83 1.98 -19.94
C ASP A 40 5.41 1.46 -20.22
N SER A 41 4.73 0.87 -19.23
CA SER A 41 3.34 0.45 -19.39
C SER A 41 2.43 1.64 -19.72
N PRO A 42 1.35 1.45 -20.53
CA PRO A 42 0.39 2.52 -20.83
C PRO A 42 -0.08 3.28 -19.58
N GLN A 43 -0.39 4.56 -19.73
CA GLN A 43 -0.78 5.40 -18.58
C GLN A 43 -2.05 4.93 -17.87
N GLU A 44 -2.97 4.31 -18.60
CA GLU A 44 -4.22 3.76 -18.10
C GLU A 44 -4.01 2.47 -17.28
N VAL A 45 -2.80 1.94 -17.31
CA VAL A 45 -2.44 0.71 -16.59
C VAL A 45 -1.58 1.05 -15.39
N PHE A 46 -1.98 0.59 -14.21
CA PHE A 46 -1.15 0.74 -13.02
C PHE A 46 0.22 0.07 -13.22
N SER A 47 1.29 0.82 -13.01
CA SER A 47 2.66 0.34 -13.06
C SER A 47 3.29 0.43 -11.66
N ALA A 48 3.64 -0.71 -11.10
CA ALA A 48 4.33 -0.77 -9.83
C ALA A 48 5.73 -0.14 -9.88
N GLU A 49 6.39 -0.15 -11.03
CA GLU A 49 7.68 0.53 -11.19
C GLU A 49 7.54 2.05 -11.16
N ARG A 50 6.48 2.62 -11.78
CA ARG A 50 6.20 4.06 -11.67
C ARG A 50 5.90 4.44 -10.23
N ALA A 51 5.00 3.70 -9.57
CA ALA A 51 4.64 3.93 -8.17
C ALA A 51 5.87 3.85 -7.26
N TYR A 52 6.73 2.86 -7.46
CA TYR A 52 7.97 2.72 -6.68
C TYR A 52 8.95 3.88 -6.93
N LYS A 53 9.04 4.38 -8.16
CA LYS A 53 9.86 5.55 -8.49
C LYS A 53 9.36 6.80 -7.76
N THR A 54 8.04 7.03 -7.75
CA THR A 54 7.40 8.13 -7.01
C THR A 54 7.67 7.99 -5.51
N LEU A 55 7.45 6.82 -4.93
CA LEU A 55 7.75 6.56 -3.52
C LEU A 55 9.21 6.87 -3.16
N LYS A 56 10.15 6.43 -3.99
CA LYS A 56 11.57 6.76 -3.82
C LYS A 56 11.86 8.26 -3.90
N HIS A 57 11.15 8.97 -4.76
CA HIS A 57 11.29 10.42 -4.86
C HIS A 57 10.73 11.11 -3.60
N LEU A 58 9.59 10.68 -3.10
CA LEU A 58 9.00 11.22 -1.88
C LEU A 58 9.91 11.01 -0.66
N LEU A 59 10.44 9.81 -0.49
CA LEU A 59 11.21 9.37 0.68
C LEU A 59 12.73 9.33 0.44
N GLN A 60 13.27 10.28 -0.32
CA GLN A 60 14.70 10.31 -0.72
C GLN A 60 15.67 10.08 0.45
N GLU A 61 15.42 10.72 1.59
CA GLU A 61 16.29 10.68 2.76
C GLU A 61 16.21 9.36 3.52
N ASN A 62 15.16 8.56 3.26
CA ASN A 62 14.86 7.31 3.97
C ASN A 62 14.98 7.45 5.50
N LYS A 63 14.43 8.55 6.03
CA LYS A 63 14.48 8.90 7.45
C LYS A 63 13.08 9.05 8.03
N PRO A 64 12.92 8.87 9.35
CA PRO A 64 11.67 9.16 10.01
C PRO A 64 11.22 10.61 9.80
N HIS A 65 9.93 10.80 9.57
CA HIS A 65 9.31 12.09 9.31
C HIS A 65 7.95 12.21 10.03
N PRO A 66 7.95 12.14 11.36
CA PRO A 66 6.71 12.24 12.13
C PRO A 66 6.05 13.60 11.92
N VAL A 67 4.74 13.66 12.19
CA VAL A 67 3.93 14.85 12.10
C VAL A 67 4.64 16.07 12.74
N GLY A 68 4.64 17.19 12.04
CA GLY A 68 5.25 18.43 12.51
C GLY A 68 6.77 18.52 12.34
N SER A 69 7.46 17.45 11.94
CA SER A 69 8.90 17.49 11.67
C SER A 69 9.22 18.29 10.39
N ALA A 70 10.46 18.78 10.29
CA ALA A 70 10.91 19.49 9.08
C ALA A 70 10.84 18.58 7.84
N LEU A 71 11.19 17.30 7.97
CA LEU A 71 11.14 16.36 6.85
C LEU A 71 9.70 16.02 6.44
N ASN A 72 8.75 15.93 7.37
CA ASN A 72 7.34 15.77 7.05
C ASN A 72 6.82 16.92 6.17
N LYS A 73 7.23 18.16 6.44
CA LYS A 73 6.91 19.30 5.59
C LYS A 73 7.52 19.18 4.19
N VAL A 74 8.76 18.70 4.08
CA VAL A 74 9.42 18.47 2.79
C VAL A 74 8.66 17.42 1.97
N ILE A 75 8.26 16.31 2.59
CA ILE A 75 7.48 15.26 1.91
C ILE A 75 6.12 15.80 1.45
N LYS A 76 5.44 16.59 2.27
CA LYS A 76 4.21 17.27 1.85
C LYS A 76 4.42 18.13 0.59
N TYR A 77 5.49 18.91 0.51
CA TYR A 77 5.76 19.71 -0.68
C TYR A 77 6.06 18.85 -1.91
N ARG A 78 6.76 17.75 -1.76
CA ARG A 78 6.97 16.77 -2.86
C ARG A 78 5.66 16.15 -3.35
N LEU A 79 4.73 15.87 -2.43
CA LEU A 79 3.38 15.40 -2.79
C LEU A 79 2.61 16.48 -3.56
N ILE A 80 2.69 17.73 -3.15
CA ILE A 80 2.10 18.86 -3.87
C ILE A 80 2.69 18.95 -5.29
N GLU A 81 4.01 18.84 -5.44
CA GLU A 81 4.66 18.83 -6.75
C GLU A 81 4.17 17.67 -7.65
N GLU A 82 3.93 16.49 -7.09
CA GLU A 82 3.37 15.38 -7.87
C GLU A 82 1.91 15.65 -8.29
N LEU A 83 1.08 16.25 -7.43
CA LEU A 83 -0.29 16.66 -7.80
C LEU A 83 -0.28 17.72 -8.89
N GLU A 84 0.60 18.72 -8.80
CA GLU A 84 0.77 19.77 -9.81
C GLU A 84 1.24 19.20 -11.16
N LYS A 85 2.18 18.24 -11.19
CA LYS A 85 2.60 17.54 -12.41
C LYS A 85 1.45 16.80 -13.09
N LEU A 86 0.47 16.35 -12.31
CA LEU A 86 -0.71 15.63 -12.79
C LEU A 86 -1.90 16.56 -13.08
N ASP A 87 -1.73 17.88 -12.93
CA ASP A 87 -2.80 18.89 -13.06
C ASP A 87 -4.00 18.60 -12.14
N ILE A 88 -3.73 18.08 -10.94
CA ILE A 88 -4.74 17.79 -9.93
C ILE A 88 -4.90 18.98 -9.01
N GLN A 89 -6.13 19.51 -8.91
CA GLN A 89 -6.45 20.55 -7.92
C GLN A 89 -6.33 19.99 -6.51
N TYR A 90 -5.77 20.78 -5.59
CA TYR A 90 -5.58 20.34 -4.22
C TYR A 90 -5.93 21.43 -3.20
N GLU A 91 -6.21 20.99 -1.99
CA GLU A 91 -6.43 21.81 -0.80
C GLU A 91 -5.54 21.33 0.34
N VAL A 92 -4.98 22.24 1.11
CA VAL A 92 -4.25 21.93 2.35
C VAL A 92 -5.09 22.37 3.54
N GLN A 93 -5.56 21.43 4.32
CA GLN A 93 -6.29 21.69 5.57
C GLN A 93 -5.33 21.59 6.75
N LYS A 94 -5.32 22.62 7.59
CA LYS A 94 -4.51 22.69 8.81
C LYS A 94 -5.39 22.70 10.03
N THR A 95 -5.03 21.90 11.02
CA THR A 95 -5.72 21.90 12.32
C THR A 95 -4.79 21.43 13.43
N TRP A 96 -5.10 21.83 14.67
CA TRP A 96 -4.50 21.21 15.85
C TRP A 96 -5.26 19.94 16.20
N ALA A 97 -4.53 18.85 16.32
CA ALA A 97 -5.09 17.58 16.77
C ALA A 97 -4.31 17.04 17.97
N CYS A 98 -5.04 16.50 18.93
CA CYS A 98 -4.46 15.89 20.13
C CYS A 98 -4.85 14.41 20.18
N ALA A 99 -3.85 13.52 20.33
CA ALA A 99 -4.06 12.11 20.54
C ALA A 99 -4.03 11.80 22.03
N SER A 100 -5.19 11.56 22.63
CA SER A 100 -5.32 11.23 24.05
C SER A 100 -4.49 10.01 24.47
N ARG A 101 -4.35 9.03 23.56
CA ARG A 101 -3.58 7.80 23.81
C ARG A 101 -2.08 8.08 24.04
N TYR A 102 -1.52 9.12 23.46
CA TYR A 102 -0.09 9.46 23.53
C TYR A 102 0.18 10.74 24.27
N ALA A 103 -0.87 11.39 24.80
CA ALA A 103 -0.78 12.71 25.44
C ALA A 103 0.02 13.73 24.62
N ALA A 104 -0.12 13.67 23.31
CA ALA A 104 0.61 14.49 22.36
C ALA A 104 -0.36 15.29 21.48
N CYS A 105 0.00 16.55 21.21
CA CYS A 105 -0.71 17.40 20.27
C CYS A 105 0.26 17.86 19.17
N ALA A 106 -0.26 17.98 17.94
CA ALA A 106 0.52 18.50 16.82
C ALA A 106 -0.37 19.32 15.88
N GLU A 107 0.25 20.23 15.13
CA GLU A 107 -0.39 20.78 13.95
C GLU A 107 -0.38 19.74 12.85
N VAL A 108 -1.58 19.31 12.45
CA VAL A 108 -1.79 18.31 11.40
C VAL A 108 -2.17 19.02 10.11
N GLU A 109 -1.58 18.60 9.02
CA GLU A 109 -1.90 19.10 7.68
C GLU A 109 -2.40 17.95 6.81
N ASN A 110 -3.65 18.02 6.34
CA ASN A 110 -4.20 17.10 5.35
C ASN A 110 -4.04 17.71 3.97
N LEU A 111 -3.57 16.90 3.03
CA LEU A 111 -3.50 17.24 1.61
C LEU A 111 -4.63 16.51 0.88
N ILE A 112 -5.52 17.25 0.24
CA ILE A 112 -6.70 16.72 -0.45
C ILE A 112 -6.57 17.00 -1.93
N GLY A 113 -6.36 15.97 -2.75
CA GLY A 113 -6.43 16.06 -4.19
C GLY A 113 -7.87 15.82 -4.67
N ILE A 114 -8.33 16.62 -5.63
CA ILE A 114 -9.71 16.56 -6.15
C ILE A 114 -9.67 16.23 -7.63
N ILE A 115 -10.20 15.07 -8.00
CA ILE A 115 -10.36 14.64 -9.39
C ILE A 115 -11.86 14.72 -9.73
N PRO A 116 -12.28 15.64 -10.62
CA PRO A 116 -13.68 15.78 -11.00
C PRO A 116 -14.19 14.51 -11.68
N GLY A 117 -15.34 14.01 -11.21
CA GLY A 117 -16.06 12.91 -11.86
C GLY A 117 -16.87 13.39 -13.08
N LYS A 118 -17.27 12.45 -13.94
CA LYS A 118 -18.14 12.72 -15.08
C LYS A 118 -19.60 12.97 -14.68
N THR A 119 -20.01 12.59 -13.50
CA THR A 119 -21.38 12.70 -12.99
C THR A 119 -21.36 13.28 -11.58
N LYS A 120 -22.53 13.80 -11.12
CA LYS A 120 -22.74 14.21 -9.73
C LYS A 120 -23.06 13.02 -8.80
N ALA A 121 -22.37 11.89 -9.01
CA ALA A 121 -22.52 10.69 -8.19
C ALA A 121 -21.83 10.86 -6.81
N PRO A 122 -22.05 9.95 -5.86
CA PRO A 122 -21.30 9.94 -4.61
C PRO A 122 -19.78 9.91 -4.85
N TYR A 123 -19.03 10.60 -4.00
CA TYR A 123 -17.57 10.63 -4.07
C TYR A 123 -16.97 9.29 -3.65
N LEU A 124 -15.89 8.88 -4.32
CA LEU A 124 -14.96 7.87 -3.81
C LEU A 124 -13.81 8.60 -3.13
N ALA A 125 -13.58 8.31 -1.85
CA ALA A 125 -12.42 8.82 -1.13
C ALA A 125 -11.37 7.71 -0.98
N LEU A 126 -10.14 8.00 -1.38
CA LEU A 126 -8.95 7.22 -1.07
C LEU A 126 -8.18 7.99 -0.01
N MET A 127 -7.69 7.30 1.01
CA MET A 127 -6.96 7.92 2.13
C MET A 127 -5.70 7.13 2.42
N ALA A 128 -4.61 7.85 2.62
CA ALA A 128 -3.33 7.35 3.09
C ALA A 128 -2.69 8.41 3.98
N HIS A 129 -1.74 8.05 4.84
CA HIS A 129 -0.98 9.03 5.61
C HIS A 129 0.44 9.16 5.08
N TYR A 130 0.97 10.39 5.09
CA TYR A 130 2.32 10.67 4.61
C TYR A 130 3.32 10.99 5.72
N ASP A 131 2.91 10.86 6.97
CA ASP A 131 3.82 10.90 8.12
C ASP A 131 4.33 9.51 8.48
N SER A 132 5.36 9.45 9.28
CA SER A 132 5.90 8.20 9.82
C SER A 132 5.94 8.22 11.35
N VAL A 133 6.10 7.05 11.92
CA VAL A 133 6.50 6.94 13.32
C VAL A 133 7.93 7.47 13.51
N PRO A 134 8.33 7.90 14.73
CA PRO A 134 9.67 8.44 14.97
C PRO A 134 10.84 7.46 14.73
N MET A 135 10.55 6.17 14.65
CA MET A 135 11.58 5.11 14.59
C MET A 135 11.69 4.43 13.22
N ALA A 136 10.86 4.82 12.23
CA ALA A 136 10.87 4.18 10.92
C ALA A 136 10.58 5.21 9.80
N PRO A 137 11.10 4.99 8.58
CA PRO A 137 10.91 5.93 7.46
C PRO A 137 9.53 5.86 6.79
N GLY A 138 8.61 5.02 7.22
CA GLY A 138 7.22 5.02 6.79
C GLY A 138 6.95 4.57 5.35
N ALA A 139 7.89 3.90 4.67
CA ALA A 139 7.70 3.52 3.26
C ALA A 139 6.54 2.53 3.05
N GLY A 140 6.36 1.57 3.98
CA GLY A 140 5.27 0.59 3.93
C GLY A 140 4.07 0.96 4.78
N ASP A 141 4.18 2.01 5.63
CA ASP A 141 3.14 2.46 6.57
C ASP A 141 3.22 4.00 6.69
N ASP A 142 2.58 4.77 5.82
CA ASP A 142 1.74 4.35 4.69
C ASP A 142 2.22 4.98 3.36
N GLY A 143 3.51 5.30 3.23
CA GLY A 143 4.08 5.94 2.04
C GLY A 143 3.78 5.23 0.72
N ALA A 144 3.57 3.89 0.75
CA ALA A 144 3.16 3.13 -0.43
C ALA A 144 1.67 3.28 -0.77
N GLY A 145 0.86 3.82 0.14
CA GLY A 145 -0.55 4.12 -0.06
C GLY A 145 -0.80 5.52 -0.63
N VAL A 146 0.23 6.38 -0.56
CA VAL A 146 0.19 7.74 -1.09
C VAL A 146 0.54 7.77 -2.57
#